data_e2bcc698d80b22e39d684599c9a36553
#
_entry.id   e2bcc698d80b22e39d684599c9a36553
#
_cell.length_a   1.000
_cell.length_b   1.000
_cell.length_c   1.000
_cell.angle_alpha   90.00
_cell.angle_beta   90.00
_cell.angle_gamma   90.00
#
_symmetry.space_group_name_H-M   'P 1'
#
loop_
_entity.id
_entity.type
_entity.pdbx_description
1 polymer ?
#
loop_
_entity_poly.entity_id
_entity_poly.type
_entity_poly.pdbx_seq_one_letter_code
_entity_poly.pdbx_strand_id
1 'polypeptide(L)'
;MGVNIRKLQNEVLSAMGEEVANPRDNGNARSRNEAATGTPTLDQYSRDLTEMARQGVMDPVVGREDEIGRVIQILSRRTKNNPCLIGEPGVGKTAVVEDLPSESRRDWCRKK
;
A
#
# COMPACT_ATOMS: atom_id res chain seq x y z
N MET A 1 -10.68 -36.29 15.16
CA MET A 1 -9.76 -35.21 15.51
C MET A 1 -10.31 -33.86 15.00
N GLY A 2 -11.10 -33.24 15.82
CA GLY A 2 -11.67 -31.92 15.46
C GLY A 2 -10.75 -30.79 15.84
N VAL A 3 -9.91 -30.32 14.91
CA VAL A 3 -9.28 -29.04 15.08
C VAL A 3 -10.35 -27.96 14.90
N ASN A 4 -10.65 -27.24 15.96
CA ASN A 4 -11.61 -26.14 15.88
C ASN A 4 -10.99 -24.97 15.10
N ILE A 5 -11.42 -24.81 13.86
CA ILE A 5 -10.90 -23.81 12.93
C ILE A 5 -11.05 -22.39 13.50
N ARG A 6 -12.10 -22.11 14.26
CA ARG A 6 -12.31 -20.81 14.92
C ARG A 6 -11.26 -20.54 16.00
N LYS A 7 -10.87 -21.55 16.76
CA LYS A 7 -9.83 -21.42 17.78
C LYS A 7 -8.46 -21.16 17.13
N LEU A 8 -8.17 -21.87 16.05
CA LEU A 8 -6.95 -21.67 15.27
C LEU A 8 -6.88 -20.27 14.66
N GLN A 9 -7.98 -19.78 14.11
CA GLN A 9 -8.05 -18.42 13.57
C GLN A 9 -7.84 -17.37 14.66
N ASN A 10 -8.41 -17.53 15.84
CA ASN A 10 -8.22 -16.63 16.97
C ASN A 10 -6.76 -16.64 17.47
N GLU A 11 -6.12 -17.80 17.53
CA GLU A 11 -4.71 -17.90 17.91
C GLU A 11 -3.78 -17.25 16.88
N VAL A 12 -4.05 -17.42 15.60
CA VAL A 12 -3.29 -16.76 14.52
C VAL A 12 -3.48 -15.24 14.57
N LEU A 13 -4.68 -14.74 14.74
CA LEU A 13 -4.98 -13.31 14.88
C LEU A 13 -4.33 -12.71 16.13
N SER A 14 -4.36 -13.43 17.26
CA SER A 14 -3.67 -13.01 18.49
C SER A 14 -2.16 -12.96 18.33
N ALA A 15 -1.57 -13.92 17.62
CA ALA A 15 -0.14 -13.94 17.34
C ALA A 15 0.30 -12.82 16.38
N MET A 16 -0.59 -12.33 15.52
CA MET A 16 -0.35 -11.21 14.63
C MET A 16 -0.52 -9.83 15.29
N GLY A 17 -0.85 -9.77 16.59
CA GLY A 17 -0.97 -8.54 17.35
C GLY A 17 -2.28 -7.78 17.14
N GLU A 18 -3.30 -8.39 16.58
CA GLU A 18 -4.65 -7.86 16.63
C GLU A 18 -5.24 -8.11 18.03
N GLU A 19 -5.14 -7.12 18.88
CA GLU A 19 -5.94 -7.11 20.11
C GLU A 19 -7.42 -7.02 19.72
N VAL A 20 -8.16 -8.07 20.04
CA VAL A 20 -9.62 -8.01 20.06
C VAL A 20 -10.01 -6.96 21.12
N ALA A 21 -10.37 -5.80 20.68
CA ALA A 21 -10.82 -4.71 21.57
C ALA A 21 -11.97 -5.21 22.43
N ASN A 22 -11.74 -5.22 23.73
CA ASN A 22 -12.75 -5.52 24.73
C ASN A 22 -13.84 -4.42 24.67
N PRO A 23 -15.14 -4.74 24.52
CA PRO A 23 -16.19 -3.76 24.30
C PRO A 23 -16.60 -2.94 25.55
N ARG A 24 -15.71 -2.73 26.49
CA ARG A 24 -15.97 -2.00 27.73
C ARG A 24 -14.93 -0.92 28.03
N ASP A 25 -14.69 -0.04 27.09
CA ASP A 25 -14.08 1.23 27.45
C ASP A 25 -14.87 2.37 26.79
N ASN A 26 -15.66 3.00 27.63
CA ASN A 26 -16.49 4.16 27.32
C ASN A 26 -15.63 5.42 27.53
N GLY A 27 -14.75 5.67 26.60
CA GLY A 27 -13.84 6.81 26.60
C GLY A 27 -13.80 7.48 25.25
N ASN A 28 -14.48 8.58 25.14
CA ASN A 28 -14.55 9.58 24.09
C ASN A 28 -13.23 9.79 23.33
N ALA A 29 -12.90 8.91 22.41
CA ALA A 29 -11.82 9.10 21.45
C ALA A 29 -12.46 9.33 20.08
N ARG A 30 -12.29 10.53 19.56
CA ARG A 30 -12.63 10.89 18.19
C ARG A 30 -11.95 9.89 17.27
N SER A 31 -12.68 8.86 16.90
CA SER A 31 -12.28 7.83 15.96
C SER A 31 -12.03 8.50 14.62
N ARG A 32 -10.77 8.70 14.27
CA ARG A 32 -10.38 8.67 12.88
C ARG A 32 -10.67 7.23 12.42
N ASN A 33 -11.56 7.09 11.45
CA ASN A 33 -11.75 5.84 10.71
C ASN A 33 -10.48 5.55 9.91
N GLU A 34 -9.45 5.10 10.60
CA GLU A 34 -8.39 4.34 9.97
C GLU A 34 -8.99 2.96 9.72
N ALA A 35 -9.30 2.69 8.47
CA ALA A 35 -9.63 1.34 8.05
C ALA A 35 -8.54 0.43 8.61
N ALA A 36 -8.93 -0.53 9.45
CA ALA A 36 -7.99 -1.46 10.05
C ALA A 36 -7.29 -2.23 8.92
N THR A 37 -6.13 -1.76 8.54
CA THR A 37 -5.24 -2.45 7.62
C THR A 37 -4.66 -3.63 8.38
N GLY A 38 -4.60 -4.81 7.77
CA GLY A 38 -4.07 -6.00 8.43
C GLY A 38 -2.55 -5.96 8.70
N THR A 39 -1.94 -4.77 8.66
CA THR A 39 -0.48 -4.57 8.75
C THR A 39 -0.11 -3.39 9.66
N PRO A 40 -0.43 -3.47 10.97
CA PRO A 40 -0.22 -2.33 11.88
C PRO A 40 1.25 -1.92 12.04
N THR A 41 2.18 -2.87 12.03
CA THR A 41 3.61 -2.59 12.12
C THR A 41 4.14 -1.89 10.86
N LEU A 42 3.71 -2.33 9.69
CA LEU A 42 4.08 -1.72 8.42
C LEU A 42 3.55 -0.28 8.34
N ASP A 43 2.33 -0.03 8.77
CA ASP A 43 1.69 1.27 8.72
C ASP A 43 2.40 2.32 9.58
N GLN A 44 3.07 1.91 10.66
CA GLN A 44 3.87 2.81 11.51
C GLN A 44 5.12 3.35 10.80
N TYR A 45 5.70 2.59 9.88
CA TYR A 45 6.99 2.89 9.25
C TYR A 45 6.89 3.14 7.75
N SER A 46 5.68 3.13 7.18
CA SER A 46 5.45 3.31 5.75
C SER A 46 4.38 4.36 5.46
N ARG A 47 4.28 4.71 4.18
CA ARG A 47 3.22 5.58 3.68
C ARG A 47 2.48 4.84 2.58
N ASP A 48 1.15 4.89 2.60
CA ASP A 48 0.34 4.37 1.51
C ASP A 48 0.30 5.36 0.35
N LEU A 49 1.12 5.11 -0.66
CA LEU A 49 1.21 5.95 -1.85
C LEU A 49 -0.08 5.89 -2.69
N THR A 50 -0.80 4.78 -2.65
CA THR A 50 -2.08 4.63 -3.37
C THR A 50 -3.15 5.56 -2.79
N GLU A 51 -3.22 5.64 -1.48
CA GLU A 51 -4.14 6.55 -0.79
C GLU A 51 -3.75 8.01 -1.02
N MET A 52 -2.47 8.34 -0.96
CA MET A 52 -1.97 9.69 -1.27
C MET A 52 -2.31 10.11 -2.70
N ALA A 53 -2.21 9.19 -3.66
CA ALA A 53 -2.60 9.45 -5.05
C ALA A 53 -4.12 9.67 -5.20
N ARG A 54 -4.94 8.99 -4.40
CA ARG A 54 -6.40 9.22 -4.37
C ARG A 54 -6.75 10.60 -3.83
N GLN A 55 -6.02 11.06 -2.84
CA GLN A 55 -6.20 12.38 -2.23
C GLN A 55 -5.64 13.52 -3.09
N GLY A 56 -4.86 13.21 -4.14
CA GLY A 56 -4.25 14.20 -5.02
C GLY A 56 -3.14 15.02 -4.37
N VAL A 57 -2.52 14.48 -3.33
CA VAL A 57 -1.46 15.16 -2.55
C VAL A 57 -0.08 15.00 -3.19
N MET A 58 0.04 14.16 -4.22
CA MET A 58 1.32 13.84 -4.83
C MET A 58 1.69 14.86 -5.92
N ASP A 59 2.94 15.25 -5.92
CA ASP A 59 3.49 16.14 -6.95
C ASP A 59 3.67 15.37 -8.27
N PRO A 60 3.23 15.92 -9.40
CA PRO A 60 3.40 15.27 -10.70
C PRO A 60 4.88 15.25 -11.11
N VAL A 61 5.32 14.11 -11.61
CA VAL A 61 6.66 13.97 -12.19
C VAL A 61 6.59 14.27 -13.68
N VAL A 62 7.44 15.16 -14.14
CA VAL A 62 7.50 15.60 -15.54
C VAL A 62 8.77 15.07 -16.20
N GLY A 63 8.65 14.59 -17.45
CA GLY A 63 9.79 14.17 -18.25
C GLY A 63 10.33 12.75 -17.92
N ARG A 64 9.53 11.93 -17.24
CA ARG A 64 9.88 10.54 -16.87
C ARG A 64 8.82 9.53 -17.30
N GLU A 65 8.00 9.88 -18.27
CA GLU A 65 6.88 9.06 -18.73
C GLU A 65 7.34 7.70 -19.27
N ASP A 66 8.48 7.66 -19.95
CA ASP A 66 9.03 6.42 -20.52
C ASP A 66 9.46 5.44 -19.42
N GLU A 67 10.15 5.91 -18.40
CA GLU A 67 10.60 5.10 -17.27
C GLU A 67 9.41 4.60 -16.45
N ILE A 68 8.44 5.46 -16.18
CA ILE A 68 7.21 5.10 -15.46
C ILE A 68 6.42 4.06 -16.24
N GLY A 69 6.20 4.26 -17.53
CA GLY A 69 5.52 3.31 -18.41
C GLY A 69 6.21 1.95 -18.42
N ARG A 70 7.53 1.92 -18.45
CA ARG A 70 8.31 0.67 -18.40
C ARG A 70 8.20 -0.05 -17.07
N VAL A 71 8.22 0.67 -15.96
CA VAL A 71 8.00 0.09 -14.63
C VAL A 71 6.61 -0.52 -14.52
N ILE A 72 5.57 0.18 -14.96
CA ILE A 72 4.19 -0.32 -14.98
C ILE A 72 4.09 -1.59 -15.84
N GLN A 73 4.73 -1.60 -17.00
CA GLN A 73 4.76 -2.76 -17.88
C GLN A 73 5.41 -3.98 -17.20
N ILE A 74 6.51 -3.78 -16.47
CA ILE A 74 7.17 -4.84 -15.72
C ILE A 74 6.30 -5.35 -14.58
N LEU A 75 5.70 -4.46 -13.81
CA LEU A 75 4.80 -4.80 -12.70
C LEU A 75 3.55 -5.57 -13.18
N SER A 76 3.11 -5.35 -14.41
CA SER A 76 1.95 -6.01 -15.01
C SER A 76 2.23 -7.44 -15.49
N ARG A 77 3.48 -7.90 -15.46
CA ARG A 77 3.83 -9.27 -15.86
C ARG A 77 3.34 -10.29 -14.83
N ARG A 78 3.03 -11.49 -15.29
CA ARG A 78 2.66 -12.62 -14.40
C ARG A 78 3.84 -13.16 -13.59
N THR A 79 5.04 -13.11 -14.18
CA THR A 79 6.29 -13.57 -13.58
C THR A 79 7.38 -12.53 -13.83
N LYS A 80 8.42 -12.53 -13.01
CA LYS A 80 9.54 -11.57 -13.11
C LYS A 80 9.05 -10.11 -13.12
N ASN A 81 8.13 -9.80 -12.23
CA ASN A 81 7.48 -8.51 -12.11
C ASN A 81 8.15 -7.58 -11.07
N ASN A 82 9.45 -7.76 -10.84
CA ASN A 82 10.23 -6.94 -9.91
C ASN A 82 11.11 -5.96 -10.69
N PRO A 83 10.68 -4.70 -10.89
CA PRO A 83 11.51 -3.69 -11.54
C PRO A 83 12.62 -3.23 -10.62
N CYS A 84 13.76 -2.88 -11.18
CA CYS A 84 14.88 -2.29 -10.48
C CYS A 84 15.27 -0.97 -11.16
N LEU A 85 15.30 0.10 -10.39
CA LEU A 85 15.74 1.42 -10.85
C LEU A 85 17.21 1.65 -10.50
N ILE A 86 18.04 1.84 -11.52
CA ILE A 86 19.46 2.06 -11.39
C ILE A 86 19.78 3.50 -11.82
N GLY A 87 20.60 4.18 -11.07
CA GLY A 87 21.02 5.54 -11.39
C GLY A 87 21.86 6.14 -10.27
N GLU A 88 22.48 7.26 -10.53
CA GLU A 88 23.25 8.01 -9.57
C GLU A 88 22.38 8.62 -8.46
N PRO A 89 22.92 8.96 -7.30
CA PRO A 89 22.18 9.67 -6.26
C PRO A 89 21.63 11.00 -6.78
N GLY A 90 20.38 11.32 -6.43
CA GLY A 90 19.75 12.59 -6.78
C GLY A 90 19.14 12.68 -8.19
N VAL A 91 19.13 11.60 -8.97
CA VAL A 91 18.52 11.60 -10.32
C VAL A 91 16.97 11.43 -10.30
N GLY A 92 16.36 11.31 -9.15
CA GLY A 92 14.90 11.22 -9.00
C GLY A 92 14.32 9.81 -9.06
N LYS A 93 15.07 8.76 -8.69
CA LYS A 93 14.56 7.38 -8.63
C LYS A 93 13.33 7.22 -7.75
N THR A 94 13.37 7.83 -6.57
CA THR A 94 12.26 7.80 -5.61
C THR A 94 11.03 8.51 -6.15
N ALA A 95 11.20 9.65 -6.82
CA ALA A 95 10.09 10.39 -7.42
C ALA A 95 9.34 9.56 -8.48
N VAL A 96 10.07 8.79 -9.30
CA VAL A 96 9.45 7.86 -10.27
C VAL A 96 8.59 6.81 -9.58
N VAL A 97 9.04 6.25 -8.46
CA VAL A 97 8.26 5.26 -7.70
C VAL A 97 7.05 5.90 -7.03
N GLU A 98 7.19 7.11 -6.51
CA GLU A 98 6.09 7.83 -5.87
C GLU A 98 4.98 8.20 -6.86
N ASP A 99 5.28 8.48 -8.12
CA ASP A 99 4.27 8.81 -9.14
C ASP A 99 3.56 7.58 -9.75
N LEU A 100 4.08 6.37 -9.57
CA LEU A 100 3.47 5.15 -10.11
C LEU A 100 1.98 4.96 -9.78
N PRO A 101 1.51 5.21 -8.56
CA PRO A 101 0.09 5.07 -8.25
C PRO A 101 -0.79 6.07 -9.00
N SER A 102 -0.29 7.28 -9.25
CA SER A 102 -1.00 8.32 -9.99
C SER A 102 -1.18 7.92 -11.45
N GLU A 103 -0.14 7.42 -12.09
CA GLU A 103 -0.17 7.00 -13.49
C GLU A 103 -0.96 5.71 -13.71
N SER A 104 -0.80 4.72 -12.84
CA SER A 104 -1.62 3.49 -12.86
C SER A 104 -3.10 3.79 -12.80
N ARG A 105 -3.50 4.79 -12.04
CA ARG A 105 -4.89 5.24 -11.96
C ARG A 105 -5.36 5.91 -13.25
N ARG A 106 -4.53 6.70 -13.90
CA ARG A 106 -4.86 7.36 -15.18
C ARG A 106 -5.08 6.33 -16.29
N ASP A 107 -4.21 5.33 -16.38
CA ASP A 107 -4.34 4.25 -17.36
C ASP A 107 -5.59 3.40 -17.15
N TRP A 108 -5.96 3.15 -15.90
CA TRP A 108 -7.18 2.41 -15.58
C TRP A 108 -8.45 3.16 -15.98
N CYS A 109 -8.46 4.48 -15.83
CA CYS A 109 -9.58 5.32 -16.26
C CYS A 109 -9.69 5.45 -17.79
N ARG A 110 -8.58 5.31 -18.53
CA ARG A 110 -8.62 5.36 -20.01
C ARG A 110 -9.16 4.10 -20.66
N LYS A 111 -9.13 2.96 -19.97
CA LYS A 111 -9.60 1.67 -20.51
C LYS A 111 -11.09 1.40 -20.29
N LYS A 112 -11.81 2.36 -19.72
CA LYS A 112 -13.27 2.37 -19.65
C LYS A 112 -13.86 3.31 -20.70
#